data_e38621267f4643e28c2d78fd35e59bb6
#
_entry.id   e38621267f4643e28c2d78fd35e59bb6
#
_cell.length_a   1.000
_cell.length_b   1.000
_cell.length_c   1.000
_cell.angle_alpha   90.00
_cell.angle_beta   90.00
_cell.angle_gamma   90.00
#
_symmetry.space_group_name_H-M   'P 1'
#
loop_
_entity.id
_entity.type
_entity.pdbx_description
1 polymer ?
#
loop_
_entity_poly.entity_id
_entity_poly.type
_entity_poly.pdbx_seq_one_letter_code
_entity_poly.pdbx_strand_id
1 'polypeptide(L)'
;MDYAEKIKKSRLCAKDYFDYEKIKAAGAHFLSCTYAEEGEDICFSYDMEGKKKLEEILDEPKETQYRLLINFAMLEEAYMRYDCPFSMDNLYYDENYLVYIKERDLYEAGKTGDETRFLEIYKSFAGGILSRKYTVEQILSGGISVLKGEKGFQGIYQCGS
;
A
#
# COMPACT_ATOMS: atom_id res chain seq x y z
N MET A 1 0.73 19.87 0.84
CA MET A 1 0.16 19.72 -0.51
C MET A 1 -0.78 18.53 -0.52
N ASP A 2 -2.03 18.76 -0.86
CA ASP A 2 -3.05 17.73 -0.78
C ASP A 2 -3.33 17.12 -2.15
N TYR A 3 -3.59 15.84 -2.16
CA TYR A 3 -4.09 15.15 -3.34
C TYR A 3 -5.59 14.89 -3.14
N ALA A 4 -6.42 15.38 -4.07
CA ALA A 4 -7.86 15.20 -4.00
C ALA A 4 -8.32 14.17 -5.03
N GLU A 5 -9.19 13.27 -4.63
CA GLU A 5 -9.73 12.25 -5.49
C GLU A 5 -11.23 12.10 -5.25
N LYS A 6 -12.01 12.13 -6.33
CA LYS A 6 -13.45 11.94 -6.26
C LYS A 6 -13.79 10.48 -6.44
N ILE A 7 -14.51 9.93 -5.47
CA ILE A 7 -14.96 8.55 -5.48
C ILE A 7 -16.48 8.58 -5.37
N LYS A 8 -17.16 7.94 -6.31
CA LYS A 8 -18.62 7.84 -6.22
C LYS A 8 -19.00 6.99 -5.02
N LYS A 9 -20.06 7.40 -4.30
CA LYS A 9 -20.55 6.68 -3.12
C LYS A 9 -20.76 5.20 -3.36
N SER A 10 -21.22 4.82 -4.57
CA SER A 10 -21.49 3.43 -4.91
C SER A 10 -20.24 2.56 -5.00
N ARG A 11 -19.04 3.15 -5.05
CA ARG A 11 -17.77 2.41 -5.14
C ARG A 11 -17.21 2.06 -3.77
N LEU A 12 -17.74 2.65 -2.70
CA LEU A 12 -17.25 2.42 -1.35
C LEU A 12 -18.08 1.36 -0.66
N CYS A 13 -17.46 0.55 0.18
CA CYS A 13 -18.18 -0.28 1.13
C CYS A 13 -18.85 0.56 2.20
N ALA A 14 -18.39 1.79 2.38
CA ALA A 14 -18.94 2.75 3.32
C ALA A 14 -20.37 3.13 2.92
N LYS A 15 -21.27 3.16 3.88
CA LYS A 15 -22.70 3.42 3.65
C LYS A 15 -23.17 4.74 4.23
N ASP A 16 -22.44 5.32 5.18
CA ASP A 16 -22.81 6.54 5.85
C ASP A 16 -21.58 7.28 6.38
N TYR A 17 -21.82 8.44 7.00
CA TYR A 17 -20.75 9.27 7.54
C TYR A 17 -19.95 8.57 8.65
N PHE A 18 -20.56 7.67 9.39
CA PHE A 18 -19.86 6.91 10.41
C PHE A 18 -18.77 6.05 9.78
N ASP A 19 -19.08 5.43 8.64
CA ASP A 19 -18.12 4.63 7.90
C ASP A 19 -17.02 5.49 7.29
N TYR A 20 -17.37 6.67 6.76
CA TYR A 20 -16.37 7.60 6.20
C TYR A 20 -15.40 8.08 7.29
N GLU A 21 -15.90 8.30 8.51
CA GLU A 21 -15.03 8.67 9.63
C GLU A 21 -14.06 7.55 9.99
N LYS A 22 -14.46 6.29 9.87
CA LYS A 22 -13.56 5.16 10.07
C LYS A 22 -12.46 5.14 9.01
N ILE A 23 -12.81 5.40 7.76
CA ILE A 23 -11.84 5.46 6.66
C ILE A 23 -10.85 6.60 6.90
N LYS A 24 -11.34 7.75 7.32
CA LYS A 24 -10.53 8.92 7.65
C LYS A 24 -9.55 8.60 8.78
N ALA A 25 -10.00 7.88 9.79
CA ALA A 25 -9.23 7.59 11.00
C ALA A 25 -8.43 6.29 10.91
N ALA A 26 -8.03 5.87 9.70
CA ALA A 26 -7.41 4.57 9.50
C ALA A 26 -6.09 4.36 10.24
N GLY A 27 -5.35 5.43 10.54
CA GLY A 27 -4.22 5.34 11.47
C GLY A 27 -2.85 5.56 10.84
N ALA A 28 -1.81 5.11 11.57
CA ALA A 28 -0.43 5.51 11.30
C ALA A 28 0.15 5.03 9.98
N HIS A 29 -0.38 3.95 9.41
CA HIS A 29 0.12 3.39 8.15
C HIS A 29 -0.59 3.94 6.92
N PHE A 30 -1.36 4.98 7.11
CA PHE A 30 -2.15 5.60 6.04
C PHE A 30 -1.84 7.08 5.94
N LEU A 31 -1.90 7.61 4.72
CA LEU A 31 -1.84 9.06 4.54
C LEU A 31 -3.04 9.68 5.26
N SER A 32 -2.80 10.78 5.97
CA SER A 32 -3.89 11.52 6.59
C SER A 32 -4.85 12.00 5.52
N CYS A 33 -6.15 11.93 5.77
CA CYS A 33 -7.14 12.39 4.80
C CYS A 33 -8.32 13.06 5.47
N THR A 34 -9.02 13.85 4.66
CA THR A 34 -10.32 14.43 4.99
C THR A 34 -11.27 14.06 3.86
N TYR A 35 -12.57 14.26 4.08
CA TYR A 35 -13.55 14.02 3.03
C TYR A 35 -14.66 15.06 3.05
N ALA A 36 -15.32 15.21 1.89
CA ALA A 36 -16.48 16.09 1.74
C ALA A 36 -17.41 15.49 0.69
N GLU A 37 -18.71 15.78 0.80
CA GLU A 37 -19.67 15.43 -0.22
C GLU A 37 -19.73 16.49 -1.29
N GLU A 38 -19.72 16.06 -2.56
CA GLU A 38 -19.92 16.92 -3.72
C GLU A 38 -20.92 16.24 -4.65
N GLY A 39 -22.21 16.61 -4.50
CA GLY A 39 -23.29 15.96 -5.26
C GLY A 39 -23.42 14.51 -4.85
N GLU A 40 -23.25 13.59 -5.81
CA GLU A 40 -23.31 12.15 -5.57
C GLU A 40 -21.95 11.54 -5.25
N ASP A 41 -20.90 12.35 -5.28
CA ASP A 41 -19.54 11.89 -5.04
C ASP A 41 -19.09 12.22 -3.63
N ILE A 42 -18.18 11.37 -3.13
CA ILE A 42 -17.40 11.66 -1.93
C ILE A 42 -16.00 12.01 -2.40
N CYS A 43 -15.49 13.15 -1.94
CA CYS A 43 -14.16 13.60 -2.29
C CYS A 43 -13.24 13.44 -1.10
N PHE A 44 -12.22 12.57 -1.23
CA PHE A 44 -11.17 12.40 -0.23
C PHE A 44 -9.95 13.21 -0.63
N SER A 45 -9.40 13.95 0.33
CA SER A 45 -8.19 14.75 0.14
C SER A 45 -7.10 14.18 1.05
N TYR A 46 -5.93 13.91 0.49
CA TYR A 46 -4.83 13.26 1.20
C TYR A 46 -3.67 14.22 1.41
N ASP A 47 -3.07 14.17 2.59
CA ASP A 47 -1.90 14.98 2.92
C ASP A 47 -0.65 14.26 2.40
N MET A 48 0.00 14.86 1.40
CA MET A 48 1.17 14.29 0.74
C MET A 48 2.48 14.94 1.19
N GLU A 49 2.43 15.85 2.14
CA GLU A 49 3.62 16.57 2.58
C GLU A 49 4.69 15.61 3.12
N GLY A 50 5.92 15.78 2.62
CA GLY A 50 7.04 14.94 3.04
C GLY A 50 6.99 13.52 2.52
N LYS A 51 6.12 13.22 1.58
CA LYS A 51 5.95 11.87 1.03
C LYS A 51 6.38 11.80 -0.42
N LYS A 52 6.99 10.67 -0.79
CA LYS A 52 7.36 10.35 -2.17
C LYS A 52 6.57 9.15 -2.64
N LYS A 53 6.30 9.08 -3.94
CA LYS A 53 5.68 7.87 -4.51
C LYS A 53 6.61 6.68 -4.35
N LEU A 54 6.04 5.51 -4.07
CA LEU A 54 6.84 4.32 -3.83
C LEU A 54 7.78 3.99 -5.00
N GLU A 55 7.36 4.27 -6.24
CA GLU A 55 8.20 4.00 -7.41
C GLU A 55 9.54 4.72 -7.37
N GLU A 56 9.67 5.83 -6.64
CA GLU A 56 10.92 6.56 -6.52
C GLU A 56 11.99 5.77 -5.78
N ILE A 57 11.61 4.73 -5.02
CA ILE A 57 12.56 3.86 -4.34
C ILE A 57 13.44 3.09 -5.32
N LEU A 58 12.97 2.89 -6.55
CA LEU A 58 13.73 2.19 -7.58
C LEU A 58 15.03 2.89 -7.94
N ASP A 59 15.08 4.21 -7.74
CA ASP A 59 16.27 5.03 -8.04
C ASP A 59 17.18 5.21 -6.81
N GLU A 60 16.81 4.62 -5.69
CA GLU A 60 17.60 4.73 -4.47
C GLU A 60 18.58 3.57 -4.30
N PRO A 61 19.62 3.74 -3.48
CA PRO A 61 20.60 2.67 -3.24
C PRO A 61 19.95 1.42 -2.61
N LYS A 62 20.56 0.27 -2.81
CA LYS A 62 20.07 -1.00 -2.27
C LYS A 62 19.86 -0.96 -0.76
N GLU A 63 20.73 -0.29 -0.02
CA GLU A 63 20.61 -0.18 1.43
C GLU A 63 19.29 0.46 1.86
N THR A 64 18.89 1.52 1.17
CA THR A 64 17.64 2.21 1.46
C THR A 64 16.44 1.40 1.00
N GLN A 65 16.59 0.66 -0.11
CA GLN A 65 15.55 -0.25 -0.58
C GLN A 65 15.28 -1.35 0.45
N TYR A 66 16.33 -1.94 1.03
CA TYR A 66 16.18 -2.93 2.11
C TYR A 66 15.47 -2.33 3.32
N ARG A 67 15.87 -1.13 3.70
CA ARG A 67 15.26 -0.44 4.84
C ARG A 67 13.77 -0.22 4.63
N LEU A 68 13.39 0.24 3.43
CA LEU A 68 11.99 0.43 3.10
C LEU A 68 11.23 -0.90 3.16
N LEU A 69 11.81 -1.97 2.64
CA LEU A 69 11.14 -3.27 2.61
C LEU A 69 10.94 -3.84 4.02
N ILE A 70 11.87 -3.60 4.93
CA ILE A 70 11.68 -3.99 6.33
C ILE A 70 10.47 -3.25 6.90
N ASN A 71 10.35 -1.96 6.63
CA ASN A 71 9.22 -1.16 7.10
C ASN A 71 7.91 -1.55 6.40
N PHE A 72 7.99 -1.99 5.14
CA PHE A 72 6.82 -2.43 4.38
C PHE A 72 6.07 -3.56 5.08
N ALA A 73 6.79 -4.44 5.76
CA ALA A 73 6.17 -5.55 6.48
C ALA A 73 5.19 -5.09 7.56
N MET A 74 5.35 -3.88 8.07
CA MET A 74 4.44 -3.32 9.07
C MET A 74 3.04 -3.05 8.51
N LEU A 75 2.90 -3.02 7.18
CA LEU A 75 1.60 -2.79 6.53
C LEU A 75 0.65 -3.99 6.65
N GLU A 76 1.12 -5.13 7.14
CA GLU A 76 0.26 -6.30 7.35
C GLU A 76 -0.93 -5.96 8.24
N GLU A 77 -0.69 -5.24 9.33
CA GLU A 77 -1.74 -4.82 10.25
C GLU A 77 -2.80 -3.99 9.54
N ALA A 78 -2.35 -3.04 8.70
CA ALA A 78 -3.25 -2.20 7.93
C ALA A 78 -4.06 -3.02 6.94
N TYR A 79 -3.41 -3.95 6.25
CA TYR A 79 -4.06 -4.83 5.29
C TYR A 79 -5.13 -5.72 5.92
N MET A 80 -4.87 -6.18 7.15
CA MET A 80 -5.84 -7.03 7.87
C MET A 80 -7.11 -6.27 8.24
N ARG A 81 -7.01 -4.96 8.45
CA ARG A 81 -8.11 -4.13 8.98
C ARG A 81 -8.86 -3.37 7.91
N TYR A 82 -8.21 -3.00 6.83
CA TYR A 82 -8.79 -2.19 5.76
C TYR A 82 -8.54 -2.82 4.41
N ASP A 83 -9.54 -2.70 3.54
CA ASP A 83 -9.42 -3.13 2.14
C ASP A 83 -8.67 -2.03 1.39
N CYS A 84 -7.42 -2.28 1.07
CA CYS A 84 -6.58 -1.30 0.43
C CYS A 84 -5.83 -1.90 -0.76
N PRO A 85 -5.84 -1.21 -1.91
CA PRO A 85 -5.08 -1.66 -3.07
C PRO A 85 -3.58 -1.59 -2.78
N PHE A 86 -2.88 -2.70 -3.04
CA PHE A 86 -1.43 -2.73 -2.98
C PHE A 86 -0.86 -2.64 -4.38
N SER A 87 -0.63 -1.42 -4.81
CA SER A 87 -0.01 -1.10 -6.09
C SER A 87 1.00 0.02 -5.88
N MET A 88 1.95 0.16 -6.80
CA MET A 88 2.95 1.23 -6.70
C MET A 88 2.31 2.61 -6.64
N ASP A 89 1.14 2.78 -7.29
CA ASP A 89 0.44 4.06 -7.36
C ASP A 89 -0.24 4.45 -6.05
N ASN A 90 -0.51 3.48 -5.19
CA ASN A 90 -1.26 3.72 -3.95
C ASN A 90 -0.36 3.78 -2.71
N LEU A 91 0.94 3.64 -2.89
CA LEU A 91 1.89 3.58 -1.78
C LEU A 91 2.90 4.71 -1.86
N TYR A 92 3.27 5.22 -0.68
CA TYR A 92 4.17 6.36 -0.52
C TYR A 92 5.15 6.06 0.61
N TYR A 93 6.27 6.77 0.65
CA TYR A 93 7.21 6.65 1.75
C TYR A 93 7.75 8.01 2.15
N ASP A 94 8.20 8.13 3.39
CA ASP A 94 8.75 9.36 3.93
C ASP A 94 10.28 9.32 4.01
N GLU A 95 10.88 10.34 4.61
CA GLU A 95 12.33 10.46 4.75
C GLU A 95 12.93 9.36 5.62
N ASN A 96 12.12 8.70 6.46
CA ASN A 96 12.55 7.58 7.31
C ASN A 96 12.23 6.23 6.67
N TYR A 97 11.79 6.23 5.41
CA TYR A 97 11.42 5.03 4.65
C TYR A 97 10.26 4.26 5.26
N LEU A 98 9.42 4.93 6.02
CA LEU A 98 8.14 4.37 6.47
C LEU A 98 7.16 4.45 5.31
N VAL A 99 6.37 3.39 5.15
CA VAL A 99 5.45 3.26 4.01
C VAL A 99 4.04 3.61 4.43
N TYR A 100 3.33 4.33 3.54
CA TYR A 100 1.97 4.82 3.78
C TYR A 100 1.07 4.42 2.63
N ILE A 101 -0.16 4.06 2.97
CA ILE A 101 -1.20 3.71 2.01
C ILE A 101 -2.11 4.93 1.80
N LYS A 102 -2.40 5.25 0.54
CA LYS A 102 -3.29 6.39 0.22
C LYS A 102 -4.76 5.99 0.29
N GLU A 103 -5.22 5.21 -0.67
CA GLU A 103 -6.62 4.79 -0.74
C GLU A 103 -6.86 3.57 0.13
N ARG A 104 -7.98 3.58 0.83
CA ARG A 104 -8.41 2.48 1.67
C ARG A 104 -9.93 2.51 1.77
N ASP A 105 -10.50 1.36 2.08
CA ASP A 105 -11.93 1.19 2.27
C ASP A 105 -12.17 0.23 3.43
N LEU A 106 -13.40 0.06 3.80
CA LEU A 106 -13.77 -0.93 4.80
C LEU A 106 -13.98 -2.28 4.12
N TYR A 107 -13.59 -3.36 4.79
CA TYR A 107 -13.99 -4.69 4.32
C TYR A 107 -15.49 -4.86 4.48
N GLU A 108 -16.07 -5.69 3.62
CA GLU A 108 -17.45 -6.15 3.82
C GLU A 108 -17.58 -6.84 5.18
N ALA A 109 -18.76 -6.78 5.76
CA ALA A 109 -19.03 -7.36 7.07
C ALA A 109 -18.59 -8.84 7.12
N GLY A 110 -17.79 -9.16 8.14
CA GLY A 110 -17.29 -10.50 8.34
C GLY A 110 -16.05 -10.86 7.53
N LYS A 111 -15.50 -9.92 6.76
CA LYS A 111 -14.28 -10.15 5.97
C LYS A 111 -13.11 -9.40 6.56
N THR A 112 -11.92 -9.97 6.38
CA THR A 112 -10.65 -9.37 6.78
C THR A 112 -9.61 -9.67 5.71
N GLY A 113 -8.43 -9.06 5.82
CA GLY A 113 -7.30 -9.42 4.97
C GLY A 113 -6.81 -10.83 5.27
N ASP A 114 -6.11 -11.42 4.31
CA ASP A 114 -5.57 -12.78 4.38
C ASP A 114 -4.04 -12.70 4.53
N GLU A 115 -3.51 -13.27 5.60
CA GLU A 115 -2.06 -13.29 5.88
C GLU A 115 -1.26 -13.90 4.73
N THR A 116 -1.75 -15.00 4.15
CA THR A 116 -1.09 -15.65 3.03
C THR A 116 -1.02 -14.71 1.83
N ARG A 117 -2.10 -14.01 1.56
CA ARG A 117 -2.14 -13.05 0.46
C ARG A 117 -1.19 -11.86 0.73
N PHE A 118 -1.12 -11.39 1.96
CA PHE A 118 -0.18 -10.31 2.30
C PHE A 118 1.27 -10.76 2.06
N LEU A 119 1.61 -11.98 2.42
CA LEU A 119 2.94 -12.52 2.20
C LEU A 119 3.29 -12.52 0.71
N GLU A 120 2.34 -12.92 -0.15
CA GLU A 120 2.53 -12.89 -1.60
C GLU A 120 2.74 -11.45 -2.09
N ILE A 121 1.96 -10.50 -1.57
CA ILE A 121 2.12 -9.08 -1.90
C ILE A 121 3.51 -8.60 -1.49
N TYR A 122 3.93 -8.90 -0.27
CA TYR A 122 5.24 -8.51 0.23
C TYR A 122 6.37 -9.04 -0.64
N LYS A 123 6.32 -10.32 -0.97
CA LYS A 123 7.33 -10.95 -1.83
C LYS A 123 7.35 -10.33 -3.23
N SER A 124 6.19 -9.98 -3.76
CA SER A 124 6.08 -9.34 -5.07
C SER A 124 6.73 -7.96 -5.08
N PHE A 125 6.48 -7.17 -4.04
CA PHE A 125 7.10 -5.84 -3.93
C PHE A 125 8.61 -5.95 -3.73
N ALA A 126 9.06 -6.85 -2.87
CA ALA A 126 10.48 -7.09 -2.66
C ALA A 126 11.18 -7.47 -3.96
N GLY A 127 10.59 -8.41 -4.71
CA GLY A 127 11.15 -8.85 -5.98
C GLY A 127 11.17 -7.74 -7.02
N GLY A 128 10.09 -7.00 -7.16
CA GLY A 128 9.99 -5.93 -8.14
C GLY A 128 10.96 -4.77 -7.86
N ILE A 129 11.18 -4.47 -6.59
CA ILE A 129 12.08 -3.40 -6.19
C ILE A 129 13.54 -3.82 -6.32
N LEU A 130 13.88 -5.02 -5.89
CA LEU A 130 15.27 -5.46 -5.81
C LEU A 130 15.82 -6.03 -7.12
N SER A 131 15.03 -6.81 -7.85
CA SER A 131 15.53 -7.48 -9.05
C SER A 131 15.69 -6.54 -10.24
N ARG A 132 14.82 -5.54 -10.33
CA ARG A 132 14.73 -4.61 -11.48
C ARG A 132 14.47 -5.29 -12.81
N LYS A 133 14.32 -6.61 -12.81
CA LYS A 133 14.04 -7.40 -14.00
C LYS A 133 12.55 -7.43 -14.29
N TYR A 134 11.75 -7.51 -13.23
CA TYR A 134 10.30 -7.52 -13.31
C TYR A 134 9.71 -6.39 -12.49
N THR A 135 8.62 -5.80 -12.97
CA THR A 135 7.88 -4.82 -12.18
C THR A 135 7.05 -5.54 -11.11
N VAL A 136 6.65 -4.79 -10.10
CA VAL A 136 5.77 -5.33 -9.06
C VAL A 136 4.49 -5.88 -9.69
N GLU A 137 3.91 -5.14 -10.64
CA GLU A 137 2.67 -5.54 -11.32
C GLU A 137 2.83 -6.83 -12.10
N GLN A 138 3.98 -7.02 -12.76
CA GLN A 138 4.27 -8.25 -13.49
C GLN A 138 4.34 -9.44 -12.54
N ILE A 139 4.97 -9.25 -11.39
CA ILE A 139 5.09 -10.33 -10.39
C ILE A 139 3.74 -10.65 -9.77
N LEU A 140 2.94 -9.63 -9.46
CA LEU A 140 1.60 -9.85 -8.92
C LEU A 140 0.71 -10.62 -9.90
N SER A 141 0.84 -10.35 -11.20
CA SER A 141 0.07 -11.04 -12.24
C SER A 141 0.58 -12.45 -12.50
N GLY A 142 1.91 -12.63 -12.56
CA GLY A 142 2.55 -13.90 -12.90
C GLY A 142 2.80 -14.83 -11.72
N GLY A 143 2.64 -14.31 -10.51
CA GLY A 143 2.90 -15.08 -9.29
C GLY A 143 4.35 -15.02 -8.82
N ILE A 144 4.56 -15.47 -7.61
CA ILE A 144 5.88 -15.43 -6.94
C ILE A 144 6.93 -16.26 -7.69
N SER A 145 6.49 -17.26 -8.43
CA SER A 145 7.40 -18.18 -9.15
C SER A 145 8.35 -17.45 -10.10
N VAL A 146 7.99 -16.27 -10.63
CA VAL A 146 8.88 -15.52 -11.53
C VAL A 146 10.14 -15.02 -10.83
N LEU A 147 10.15 -14.98 -9.49
CA LEU A 147 11.28 -14.53 -8.68
C LEU A 147 12.19 -15.70 -8.25
N LYS A 148 11.84 -16.90 -8.59
CA LYS A 148 12.60 -18.09 -8.17
C LYS A 148 14.03 -18.01 -8.72
N GLY A 149 15.00 -18.04 -7.80
CA GLY A 149 16.40 -17.91 -8.16
C GLY A 149 16.98 -16.51 -8.09
N GLU A 150 16.18 -15.48 -7.90
CA GLU A 150 16.68 -14.12 -7.75
C GLU A 150 17.32 -13.93 -6.37
N LYS A 151 18.62 -13.63 -6.36
CA LYS A 151 19.40 -13.54 -5.13
C LYS A 151 18.91 -12.46 -4.17
N GLY A 152 18.58 -11.28 -4.69
CA GLY A 152 18.07 -10.18 -3.88
C GLY A 152 16.79 -10.55 -3.17
N PHE A 153 15.88 -11.17 -3.90
CA PHE A 153 14.61 -11.63 -3.35
C PHE A 153 14.82 -12.66 -2.25
N GLN A 154 15.71 -13.64 -2.50
CA GLN A 154 15.99 -14.70 -1.52
C GLN A 154 16.56 -14.11 -0.22
N GLY A 155 17.45 -13.12 -0.33
CA GLY A 155 18.01 -12.45 0.84
C GLY A 155 16.93 -11.76 1.69
N ILE A 156 16.03 -11.03 1.06
CA ILE A 156 14.91 -10.36 1.74
C ILE A 156 13.96 -11.39 2.36
N TYR A 157 13.66 -12.44 1.63
CA TYR A 157 12.76 -13.49 2.09
C TYR A 157 13.28 -14.14 3.38
N GLN A 158 14.58 -14.40 3.45
CA GLN A 158 15.21 -14.99 4.64
C GLN A 158 15.23 -14.01 5.80
N CYS A 159 15.48 -12.74 5.55
CA CYS A 159 15.49 -11.71 6.60
C CYS A 159 14.10 -11.36 7.11
N GLY A 160 13.08 -11.47 6.26
CA GLY A 160 11.72 -11.10 6.57
C GLY A 160 10.89 -12.19 7.23
N SER A 161 11.42 -13.37 7.36
CA SER A 161 10.66 -14.51 7.89
C SER A 161 10.73 -14.61 9.42
#